data_72df0a6b57eb334eeec0f49eee53aeae
#
_entry.id   72df0a6b57eb334eeec0f49eee53aeae
#
_cell.length_a   1.000
_cell.length_b   1.000
_cell.length_c   1.000
_cell.angle_alpha   90.00
_cell.angle_beta   90.00
_cell.angle_gamma   90.00
#
_symmetry.space_group_name_H-M   'P 1'
#
loop_
_entity.id
_entity.type
_entity.pdbx_description
1 polymer ?
#
loop_
_entity_poly.entity_id
_entity_poly.type
_entity_poly.pdbx_seq_one_letter_code
_entity_poly.pdbx_strand_id
1 'polypeptide(L)'
;YAPLVRRLGGQVIEIAPDSPNHINPMDIQMGISDEDSPLSMKADFLLSLCELVVGGKEGLQPIEKTVIDRCVRLVYREVALGLETAKTPLLQDLYEELLRQPEPEARRAATALELYCTGSLNLFNHPTNVNLNSRVVCIVIKGMGENLRKIAMHITNEFVTAAVNTNYENGVATWCYFDEFHVLLRDPLTASYF
;
A
#
# COMPACT_ATOMS: atom_id res chain seq x y z
N TYR A 1 -8.23 -16.83 14.28
CA TYR A 1 -7.89 -17.64 13.08
C TYR A 1 -6.42 -18.09 13.08
N ALA A 2 -5.44 -17.26 13.51
CA ALA A 2 -4.02 -17.60 13.45
C ALA A 2 -3.63 -19.00 14.05
N PRO A 3 -4.15 -19.43 15.22
CA PRO A 3 -3.85 -20.76 15.73
C PRO A 3 -4.36 -21.89 14.83
N LEU A 4 -5.55 -21.69 14.22
CA LEU A 4 -6.13 -22.67 13.29
C LEU A 4 -5.27 -22.78 12.03
N VAL A 5 -4.89 -21.63 11.44
CA VAL A 5 -4.06 -21.58 10.23
C VAL A 5 -2.72 -22.27 10.45
N ARG A 6 -2.05 -22.04 11.60
CA ARG A 6 -0.81 -22.73 11.95
C ARG A 6 -0.99 -24.27 12.05
N ARG A 7 -2.13 -24.73 12.62
CA ARG A 7 -2.43 -26.18 12.69
C ARG A 7 -2.68 -26.80 11.33
N LEU A 8 -3.18 -26.02 10.38
CA LEU A 8 -3.38 -26.47 8.99
C LEU A 8 -2.08 -26.40 8.15
N GLY A 9 -0.95 -26.04 8.75
CA GLY A 9 0.31 -25.85 8.04
C GLY A 9 0.35 -24.58 7.18
N GLY A 10 -0.59 -23.64 7.43
CA GLY A 10 -0.66 -22.35 6.73
C GLY A 10 0.29 -21.32 7.30
N GLN A 11 0.39 -20.19 6.60
CA GLN A 11 1.24 -19.05 6.93
C GLN A 11 0.46 -18.02 7.75
N VAL A 12 1.09 -17.49 8.80
CA VAL A 12 0.58 -16.34 9.56
C VAL A 12 1.54 -15.18 9.40
N ILE A 13 1.07 -14.10 8.80
CA ILE A 13 1.79 -12.84 8.58
C ILE A 13 1.25 -11.83 9.60
N GLU A 14 2.10 -11.37 10.47
CA GLU A 14 1.75 -10.37 11.48
C GLU A 14 2.27 -9.00 11.03
N ILE A 15 1.37 -8.02 10.90
CA ILE A 15 1.68 -6.63 10.59
C ILE A 15 1.49 -5.83 11.89
N ALA A 16 2.61 -5.44 12.48
CA ALA A 16 2.68 -4.70 13.75
C ALA A 16 3.94 -3.84 13.75
N PRO A 17 4.01 -2.74 14.52
CA PRO A 17 5.17 -1.84 14.54
C PRO A 17 6.49 -2.52 14.91
N ASP A 18 6.43 -3.57 15.72
CA ASP A 18 7.58 -4.38 16.18
C ASP A 18 7.74 -5.70 15.40
N SER A 19 6.94 -5.94 14.38
CA SER A 19 7.04 -7.13 13.54
C SER A 19 8.19 -7.02 12.55
N PRO A 20 8.89 -8.15 12.25
CA PRO A 20 9.87 -8.19 11.19
C PRO A 20 9.24 -8.25 9.79
N ASN A 21 7.92 -8.35 9.70
CA ASN A 21 7.20 -8.44 8.43
C ASN A 21 6.89 -7.06 7.87
N HIS A 22 7.24 -6.84 6.62
CA HIS A 22 7.05 -5.57 5.92
C HIS A 22 6.33 -5.79 4.59
N ILE A 23 5.45 -4.85 4.26
CA ILE A 23 4.79 -4.73 2.97
C ILE A 23 5.07 -3.32 2.45
N ASN A 24 5.70 -3.23 1.29
CA ASN A 24 5.97 -1.97 0.62
C ASN A 24 4.73 -1.55 -0.20
N PRO A 25 4.06 -0.43 0.12
CA PRO A 25 2.93 0.05 -0.66
C PRO A 25 3.32 0.48 -2.08
N MET A 26 4.62 0.69 -2.31
CA MET A 26 5.16 1.06 -3.62
C MET A 26 5.44 -0.16 -4.51
N ASP A 27 5.22 -1.39 -4.07
CA ASP A 27 5.38 -2.56 -4.94
C ASP A 27 4.40 -2.50 -6.11
N ILE A 28 4.89 -2.73 -7.32
CA ILE A 28 4.12 -2.75 -8.56
C ILE A 28 4.26 -4.10 -9.24
N GLN A 29 3.15 -4.66 -9.69
CA GLN A 29 3.15 -5.87 -10.51
C GLN A 29 3.08 -5.49 -11.98
N MET A 30 4.16 -5.74 -12.72
CA MET A 30 4.23 -5.48 -14.15
C MET A 30 3.65 -6.68 -14.91
N GLY A 31 2.69 -6.44 -15.81
CA GLY A 31 2.23 -7.46 -16.76
C GLY A 31 0.88 -8.11 -16.50
N ILE A 32 0.01 -7.52 -15.69
CA ILE A 32 -1.25 -8.14 -15.25
C ILE A 32 -2.45 -7.92 -16.21
N SER A 33 -2.45 -6.93 -17.09
CA SER A 33 -3.49 -6.78 -18.11
C SER A 33 -3.05 -5.90 -19.28
N ASP A 34 -3.59 -6.20 -20.48
CA ASP A 34 -3.42 -5.37 -21.68
C ASP A 34 -4.32 -4.11 -21.66
N GLU A 35 -5.31 -4.04 -20.76
CA GLU A 35 -6.33 -2.97 -20.77
C GLU A 35 -5.97 -1.78 -19.85
N ASP A 36 -5.30 -2.00 -18.70
CA ASP A 36 -4.93 -0.93 -17.77
C ASP A 36 -3.43 -0.87 -17.52
N SER A 37 -2.87 0.32 -17.57
CA SER A 37 -1.46 0.53 -17.23
C SER A 37 -1.23 0.23 -15.74
N PRO A 38 -0.36 -0.73 -15.38
CA PRO A 38 -0.03 -1.03 -13.98
C PRO A 38 0.40 0.20 -13.17
N LEU A 39 1.07 1.14 -13.84
CA LEU A 39 1.47 2.41 -13.24
C LEU A 39 0.27 3.31 -12.92
N SER A 40 -0.76 3.33 -13.77
CA SER A 40 -1.97 4.12 -13.50
C SER A 40 -2.73 3.57 -12.28
N MET A 41 -2.92 2.25 -12.21
CA MET A 41 -3.54 1.60 -11.04
C MET A 41 -2.74 1.87 -9.76
N LYS A 42 -1.41 1.79 -9.84
CA LYS A 42 -0.55 2.09 -8.70
C LYS A 42 -0.61 3.57 -8.31
N ALA A 43 -0.70 4.47 -9.26
CA ALA A 43 -0.86 5.91 -8.98
C ALA A 43 -2.19 6.19 -8.27
N ASP A 44 -3.29 5.58 -8.69
CA ASP A 44 -4.60 5.71 -8.04
C ASP A 44 -4.58 5.15 -6.61
N PHE A 45 -3.95 3.98 -6.40
CA PHE A 45 -3.75 3.44 -5.06
C PHE A 45 -2.94 4.39 -4.17
N LEU A 46 -1.82 4.94 -4.68
CA LEU A 46 -0.97 5.86 -3.91
C LEU A 46 -1.65 7.20 -3.65
N LEU A 47 -2.49 7.69 -4.56
CA LEU A 47 -3.35 8.85 -4.31
C LEU A 47 -4.32 8.59 -3.16
N SER A 48 -4.96 7.42 -3.14
CA SER A 48 -5.87 7.04 -2.05
C SER A 48 -5.13 6.85 -0.71
N LEU A 49 -3.92 6.29 -0.73
CA LEU A 49 -3.06 6.21 0.45
C LEU A 49 -2.67 7.61 0.97
N CYS A 50 -2.28 8.51 0.07
CA CYS A 50 -1.99 9.89 0.42
C CYS A 50 -3.24 10.63 0.95
N GLU A 51 -4.43 10.31 0.46
CA GLU A 51 -5.68 10.86 0.98
C GLU A 51 -5.91 10.49 2.46
N LEU A 52 -5.60 9.24 2.84
CA LEU A 52 -5.65 8.79 4.25
C LEU A 52 -4.59 9.49 5.13
N VAL A 53 -3.42 9.80 4.58
CA VAL A 53 -2.28 10.37 5.33
C VAL A 53 -2.32 11.88 5.40
N VAL A 54 -2.61 12.53 4.26
CA VAL A 54 -2.49 14.00 4.06
C VAL A 54 -3.83 14.69 4.11
N GLY A 55 -4.87 14.07 3.54
CA GLY A 55 -6.16 14.71 3.24
C GLY A 55 -6.98 15.09 4.48
N GLY A 56 -6.80 14.41 5.60
CA GLY A 56 -7.60 14.66 6.81
C GLY A 56 -9.09 14.49 6.55
N LYS A 57 -9.93 15.41 7.11
CA LYS A 57 -11.40 15.35 6.94
C LYS A 57 -11.89 15.89 5.60
N GLU A 58 -11.11 16.71 4.94
CA GLU A 58 -11.50 17.40 3.70
C GLU A 58 -10.97 16.69 2.43
N GLY A 59 -10.17 15.65 2.59
CA GLY A 59 -9.50 14.95 1.50
C GLY A 59 -8.36 15.79 0.88
N LEU A 60 -7.73 15.23 -0.15
CA LEU A 60 -6.70 15.92 -0.93
C LEU A 60 -7.32 16.98 -1.84
N GLN A 61 -6.74 18.16 -1.84
CA GLN A 61 -7.10 19.23 -2.78
C GLN A 61 -6.67 18.87 -4.22
N PRO A 62 -7.34 19.38 -5.26
CA PRO A 62 -7.02 19.05 -6.66
C PRO A 62 -5.55 19.30 -7.04
N ILE A 63 -4.94 20.35 -6.51
CA ILE A 63 -3.53 20.68 -6.77
C ILE A 63 -2.63 19.62 -6.11
N GLU A 64 -2.93 19.21 -4.87
CA GLU A 64 -2.20 18.15 -4.18
C GLU A 64 -2.25 16.84 -4.94
N LYS A 65 -3.44 16.43 -5.43
CA LYS A 65 -3.61 15.22 -6.26
C LYS A 65 -2.73 15.28 -7.51
N THR A 66 -2.70 16.41 -8.20
CA THR A 66 -1.88 16.60 -9.42
C THR A 66 -0.39 16.50 -9.12
N VAL A 67 0.05 17.12 -8.04
CA VAL A 67 1.47 17.12 -7.65
C VAL A 67 1.91 15.73 -7.21
N ILE A 68 1.09 15.02 -6.41
CA ILE A 68 1.37 13.65 -5.97
C ILE A 68 1.43 12.71 -7.18
N ASP A 69 0.44 12.73 -8.10
CA ASP A 69 0.45 11.91 -9.33
C ASP A 69 1.72 12.15 -10.16
N ARG A 70 2.11 13.41 -10.35
CA ARG A 70 3.36 13.76 -11.03
C ARG A 70 4.58 13.14 -10.35
N CYS A 71 4.68 13.25 -9.03
CA CYS A 71 5.81 12.69 -8.26
C CYS A 71 5.83 11.15 -8.34
N VAL A 72 4.68 10.49 -8.26
CA VAL A 72 4.57 9.03 -8.45
C VAL A 72 5.16 8.63 -9.79
N ARG A 73 4.77 9.31 -10.90
CA ARG A 73 5.32 9.00 -12.24
C ARG A 73 6.83 9.21 -12.32
N LEU A 74 7.35 10.24 -11.65
CA LEU A 74 8.79 10.51 -11.64
C LEU A 74 9.56 9.43 -10.90
N VAL A 75 9.07 8.99 -9.74
CA VAL A 75 9.69 7.95 -8.92
C VAL A 75 9.69 6.59 -9.63
N TYR A 76 8.64 6.27 -10.38
CA TYR A 76 8.57 5.01 -11.17
C TYR A 76 9.21 5.08 -12.56
N ARG A 77 9.81 6.21 -12.94
CA ARG A 77 10.34 6.42 -14.30
C ARG A 77 11.29 5.32 -14.75
N GLU A 78 12.23 4.92 -13.90
CA GLU A 78 13.21 3.87 -14.25
C GLU A 78 12.56 2.50 -14.38
N VAL A 79 11.61 2.18 -13.49
CA VAL A 79 10.82 0.95 -13.53
C VAL A 79 9.97 0.91 -14.80
N ALA A 80 9.30 2.01 -15.15
CA ALA A 80 8.46 2.11 -16.34
C ALA A 80 9.27 1.99 -17.64
N LEU A 81 10.53 2.40 -17.64
CA LEU A 81 11.46 2.23 -18.75
C LEU A 81 12.08 0.83 -18.82
N GLY A 82 11.77 -0.06 -17.87
CA GLY A 82 12.28 -1.43 -17.83
C GLY A 82 13.80 -1.52 -17.66
N LEU A 83 14.42 -0.56 -16.97
CA LEU A 83 15.86 -0.57 -16.76
C LEU A 83 16.24 -1.73 -15.82
N GLU A 84 17.23 -2.52 -16.19
CA GLU A 84 17.70 -3.67 -15.39
C GLU A 84 18.19 -3.26 -13.98
N THR A 85 18.61 -2.01 -13.82
CA THR A 85 19.07 -1.45 -12.54
C THR A 85 17.95 -0.84 -11.71
N ALA A 86 16.72 -0.75 -12.26
CA ALA A 86 15.60 -0.13 -11.57
C ALA A 86 15.23 -0.93 -10.31
N LYS A 87 15.15 -0.22 -9.20
CA LYS A 87 14.67 -0.79 -7.93
C LYS A 87 13.24 -0.35 -7.70
N THR A 88 12.46 -1.22 -7.07
CA THR A 88 11.14 -0.82 -6.58
C THR A 88 11.29 0.31 -5.58
N PRO A 89 10.61 1.46 -5.80
CA PRO A 89 10.70 2.60 -4.89
C PRO A 89 10.14 2.26 -3.51
N LEU A 90 10.51 3.08 -2.52
CA LEU A 90 9.92 3.12 -1.18
C LEU A 90 9.09 4.40 -1.01
N LEU A 91 8.30 4.49 0.06
CA LEU A 91 7.59 5.74 0.42
C LEU A 91 8.55 6.92 0.59
N GLN A 92 9.78 6.66 1.03
CA GLN A 92 10.81 7.68 1.15
C GLN A 92 11.16 8.30 -0.20
N ASP A 93 11.20 7.53 -1.28
CA ASP A 93 11.51 8.07 -2.62
C ASP A 93 10.42 9.04 -3.07
N LEU A 94 9.15 8.74 -2.78
CA LEU A 94 8.02 9.65 -3.03
C LEU A 94 8.12 10.91 -2.15
N TYR A 95 8.43 10.75 -0.86
CA TYR A 95 8.66 11.87 0.06
C TYR A 95 9.76 12.80 -0.43
N GLU A 96 10.91 12.27 -0.82
CA GLU A 96 12.05 13.04 -1.32
C GLU A 96 11.71 13.74 -2.64
N GLU A 97 10.97 13.08 -3.54
CA GLU A 97 10.55 13.68 -4.80
C GLU A 97 9.55 14.84 -4.57
N LEU A 98 8.63 14.70 -3.61
CA LEU A 98 7.73 15.79 -3.21
C LEU A 98 8.51 17.00 -2.66
N LEU A 99 9.57 16.78 -1.88
CA LEU A 99 10.42 17.87 -1.37
C LEU A 99 11.17 18.63 -2.48
N ARG A 100 11.40 18.00 -3.64
CA ARG A 100 12.06 18.65 -4.80
C ARG A 100 11.12 19.56 -5.60
N GLN A 101 9.80 19.42 -5.39
CA GLN A 101 8.82 20.22 -6.11
C GLN A 101 8.72 21.65 -5.54
N PRO A 102 8.51 22.66 -6.38
CA PRO A 102 8.45 24.06 -5.93
C PRO A 102 7.13 24.44 -5.26
N GLU A 103 6.06 23.66 -5.45
CA GLU A 103 4.72 23.97 -4.96
C GLU A 103 4.60 23.78 -3.43
N PRO A 104 3.96 24.71 -2.72
CA PRO A 104 3.73 24.59 -1.27
C PRO A 104 2.86 23.38 -0.91
N GLU A 105 1.98 22.97 -1.81
CA GLU A 105 1.14 21.76 -1.67
C GLU A 105 2.00 20.48 -1.63
N ALA A 106 3.05 20.41 -2.44
CA ALA A 106 4.02 19.32 -2.42
C ALA A 106 4.72 19.23 -1.06
N ARG A 107 5.13 20.38 -0.52
CA ARG A 107 5.78 20.44 0.80
C ARG A 107 4.83 20.03 1.92
N ARG A 108 3.55 20.41 1.84
CA ARG A 108 2.53 19.97 2.79
C ARG A 108 2.35 18.45 2.76
N ALA A 109 2.25 17.87 1.56
CA ALA A 109 2.15 16.42 1.38
C ALA A 109 3.39 15.69 1.91
N ALA A 110 4.59 16.20 1.58
CA ALA A 110 5.84 15.65 2.09
C ALA A 110 5.90 15.68 3.63
N THR A 111 5.55 16.81 4.25
CA THR A 111 5.56 16.95 5.72
C THR A 111 4.62 15.94 6.39
N ALA A 112 3.46 15.65 5.80
CA ALA A 112 2.55 14.64 6.32
C ALA A 112 3.09 13.21 6.14
N LEU A 113 3.78 12.92 5.02
CA LEU A 113 4.39 11.64 4.77
C LEU A 113 5.64 11.38 5.62
N GLU A 114 6.33 12.42 6.10
CA GLU A 114 7.57 12.31 6.89
C GLU A 114 7.40 11.36 8.08
N LEU A 115 6.26 11.41 8.76
CA LEU A 115 5.94 10.53 9.89
C LEU A 115 6.01 9.04 9.52
N TYR A 116 5.67 8.69 8.30
CA TYR A 116 5.61 7.31 7.78
C TYR A 116 6.87 6.88 7.03
N CYS A 117 7.76 7.82 6.71
CA CYS A 117 9.03 7.56 6.03
C CYS A 117 10.20 7.51 7.01
N THR A 118 10.47 8.62 7.69
CA THR A 118 11.60 8.80 8.60
C THR A 118 11.18 8.90 10.07
N GLY A 119 9.88 9.05 10.33
CA GLY A 119 9.30 9.19 11.66
C GLY A 119 9.03 7.85 12.34
N SER A 120 8.29 7.91 13.45
CA SER A 120 8.01 6.77 14.34
C SER A 120 7.02 5.74 13.75
N LEU A 121 6.36 6.03 12.62
CA LEU A 121 5.39 5.16 11.98
C LEU A 121 5.89 4.59 10.64
N ASN A 122 7.20 4.38 10.50
CA ASN A 122 7.85 3.95 9.26
C ASN A 122 7.68 2.46 8.89
N LEU A 123 6.70 1.77 9.48
CA LEU A 123 6.42 0.35 9.26
C LEU A 123 6.36 -0.04 7.76
N PHE A 124 5.86 0.85 6.90
CA PHE A 124 5.66 0.62 5.48
C PHE A 124 6.75 1.22 4.58
N ASN A 125 7.84 1.71 5.17
CA ASN A 125 8.99 2.25 4.43
C ASN A 125 10.15 1.25 4.35
N HIS A 126 9.83 -0.01 4.06
CA HIS A 126 10.78 -1.11 3.94
C HIS A 126 10.40 -1.97 2.72
N PRO A 127 11.37 -2.62 2.06
CA PRO A 127 11.07 -3.60 1.02
C PRO A 127 10.17 -4.72 1.55
N THR A 128 9.23 -5.18 0.73
CA THR A 128 8.39 -6.33 1.09
C THR A 128 9.25 -7.57 1.31
N ASN A 129 9.06 -8.21 2.45
CA ASN A 129 9.75 -9.44 2.83
C ASN A 129 8.81 -10.60 3.12
N VAL A 130 7.53 -10.43 2.83
CA VAL A 130 6.49 -11.45 2.97
C VAL A 130 5.93 -11.83 1.60
N ASN A 131 5.36 -13.03 1.50
CA ASN A 131 4.69 -13.50 0.29
C ASN A 131 3.40 -14.25 0.66
N LEU A 132 2.52 -14.47 -0.32
CA LEU A 132 1.26 -15.20 -0.17
C LEU A 132 1.30 -16.58 -0.87
N ASN A 133 2.45 -17.24 -0.88
CA ASN A 133 2.66 -18.51 -1.59
C ASN A 133 2.02 -19.73 -0.90
N SER A 134 1.58 -19.58 0.36
CA SER A 134 0.88 -20.66 1.07
C SER A 134 -0.59 -20.75 0.63
N ARG A 135 -1.12 -21.99 0.54
CA ARG A 135 -2.55 -22.23 0.25
C ARG A 135 -3.49 -21.65 1.30
N VAL A 136 -3.02 -21.49 2.53
CA VAL A 136 -3.80 -20.90 3.63
C VAL A 136 -2.94 -19.83 4.29
N VAL A 137 -3.38 -18.58 4.20
CA VAL A 137 -2.68 -17.43 4.79
C VAL A 137 -3.61 -16.71 5.75
N CYS A 138 -3.09 -16.28 6.88
CA CYS A 138 -3.77 -15.39 7.82
C CYS A 138 -2.91 -14.15 8.03
N ILE A 139 -3.43 -13.00 7.64
CA ILE A 139 -2.80 -11.70 7.94
C ILE A 139 -3.44 -11.15 9.20
N VAL A 140 -2.61 -10.77 10.16
CA VAL A 140 -3.03 -10.25 11.46
C VAL A 140 -2.48 -8.83 11.62
N ILE A 141 -3.37 -7.85 11.68
CA ILE A 141 -3.04 -6.44 11.92
C ILE A 141 -3.31 -6.13 13.39
N LYS A 142 -2.27 -5.80 14.16
CA LYS A 142 -2.40 -5.54 15.60
C LYS A 142 -1.33 -4.57 16.14
N GLY A 143 -1.48 -4.17 17.41
CA GLY A 143 -0.46 -3.38 18.12
C GLY A 143 -0.30 -1.95 17.64
N MET A 144 -1.29 -1.37 16.93
CA MET A 144 -1.22 -0.03 16.37
C MET A 144 -2.46 0.80 16.66
N GLY A 145 -2.29 2.12 16.73
CA GLY A 145 -3.38 3.07 16.88
C GLY A 145 -4.32 3.11 15.66
N GLU A 146 -5.48 3.74 15.83
CA GLU A 146 -6.55 3.72 14.82
C GLU A 146 -6.09 4.24 13.44
N ASN A 147 -5.36 5.35 13.39
CA ASN A 147 -4.91 5.94 12.14
C ASN A 147 -3.94 5.01 11.38
N LEU A 148 -2.92 4.48 12.07
CA LEU A 148 -1.98 3.55 11.44
C LEU A 148 -2.67 2.25 11.02
N ARG A 149 -3.70 1.81 11.77
CA ARG A 149 -4.49 0.62 11.44
C ARG A 149 -5.23 0.79 10.12
N LYS A 150 -5.85 1.96 9.86
CA LYS A 150 -6.52 2.25 8.58
C LYS A 150 -5.55 2.14 7.40
N ILE A 151 -4.37 2.74 7.54
CA ILE A 151 -3.30 2.68 6.54
C ILE A 151 -2.83 1.23 6.34
N ALA A 152 -2.58 0.49 7.43
CA ALA A 152 -2.19 -0.91 7.38
C ALA A 152 -3.22 -1.78 6.67
N MET A 153 -4.52 -1.56 6.94
CA MET A 153 -5.61 -2.28 6.28
C MET A 153 -5.67 -1.96 4.79
N HIS A 154 -5.53 -0.69 4.41
CA HIS A 154 -5.54 -0.27 3.02
C HIS A 154 -4.37 -0.89 2.22
N ILE A 155 -3.14 -0.82 2.75
CA ILE A 155 -1.96 -1.43 2.14
C ILE A 155 -2.08 -2.96 2.07
N THR A 156 -2.58 -3.59 3.14
CA THR A 156 -2.75 -5.04 3.18
C THR A 156 -3.82 -5.49 2.19
N ASN A 157 -4.90 -4.74 2.03
CA ASN A 157 -5.95 -5.05 1.05
C ASN A 157 -5.40 -5.00 -0.37
N GLU A 158 -4.66 -3.97 -0.74
CA GLU A 158 -3.99 -3.88 -2.04
C GLU A 158 -3.07 -5.07 -2.29
N PHE A 159 -2.24 -5.43 -1.29
CA PHE A 159 -1.33 -6.58 -1.37
C PHE A 159 -2.08 -7.91 -1.58
N VAL A 160 -3.20 -8.12 -0.88
CA VAL A 160 -4.05 -9.31 -1.04
C VAL A 160 -4.75 -9.30 -2.40
N THR A 161 -5.30 -8.17 -2.82
CA THR A 161 -5.98 -8.02 -4.11
C THR A 161 -5.05 -8.32 -5.27
N ALA A 162 -3.80 -7.84 -5.22
CA ALA A 162 -2.79 -8.15 -6.21
C ALA A 162 -2.52 -9.66 -6.31
N ALA A 163 -2.44 -10.36 -5.17
CA ALA A 163 -2.27 -11.82 -5.16
C ALA A 163 -3.52 -12.57 -5.68
N VAL A 164 -4.73 -12.09 -5.36
CA VAL A 164 -5.99 -12.65 -5.89
C VAL A 164 -6.04 -12.53 -7.41
N ASN A 165 -5.68 -11.36 -7.96
CA ASN A 165 -5.65 -11.14 -9.40
C ASN A 165 -4.64 -12.07 -10.09
N THR A 166 -3.43 -12.18 -9.55
CA THR A 166 -2.43 -13.12 -10.06
C THR A 166 -2.93 -14.58 -10.03
N ASN A 167 -3.59 -14.99 -8.96
CA ASN A 167 -4.19 -16.31 -8.86
C ASN A 167 -5.28 -16.52 -9.91
N TYR A 168 -6.16 -15.52 -10.10
CA TYR A 168 -7.25 -15.58 -11.09
C TYR A 168 -6.71 -15.77 -12.51
N GLU A 169 -5.67 -15.05 -12.91
CA GLU A 169 -4.99 -15.20 -14.20
C GLU A 169 -4.38 -16.60 -14.40
N ASN A 170 -3.91 -17.19 -13.30
CA ASN A 170 -3.40 -18.57 -13.30
C ASN A 170 -4.50 -19.63 -13.14
N GLY A 171 -5.80 -19.26 -13.18
CA GLY A 171 -6.92 -20.18 -13.02
C GLY A 171 -7.09 -20.73 -11.61
N VAL A 172 -6.53 -20.05 -10.59
CA VAL A 172 -6.59 -20.47 -9.19
C VAL A 172 -7.68 -19.68 -8.45
N ALA A 173 -8.72 -20.35 -7.99
CA ALA A 173 -9.76 -19.73 -7.17
C ALA A 173 -9.20 -19.35 -5.78
N THR A 174 -9.44 -18.12 -5.37
CA THR A 174 -9.03 -17.58 -4.08
C THR A 174 -10.24 -17.14 -3.25
N TRP A 175 -10.25 -17.52 -1.96
CA TRP A 175 -11.30 -17.17 -1.01
C TRP A 175 -10.71 -16.27 0.06
N CYS A 176 -11.26 -15.06 0.21
CA CYS A 176 -10.86 -14.10 1.23
C CYS A 176 -11.92 -14.02 2.34
N TYR A 177 -11.48 -14.10 3.59
CA TYR A 177 -12.31 -13.96 4.78
C TYR A 177 -11.83 -12.78 5.59
N PHE A 178 -12.67 -11.76 5.74
CA PHE A 178 -12.39 -10.58 6.55
C PHE A 178 -13.14 -10.70 7.87
N ASP A 179 -12.37 -10.74 8.97
CA ASP A 179 -12.92 -10.63 10.31
C ASP A 179 -13.12 -9.16 10.67
N GLU A 180 -14.15 -8.87 11.47
CA GLU A 180 -14.50 -7.51 11.87
C GLU A 180 -14.66 -6.53 10.69
N PHE A 181 -15.17 -6.99 9.55
CA PHE A 181 -15.35 -6.19 8.34
C PHE A 181 -16.13 -4.88 8.59
N HIS A 182 -17.01 -4.87 9.59
CA HIS A 182 -17.74 -3.66 10.00
C HIS A 182 -16.85 -2.50 10.41
N VAL A 183 -15.61 -2.75 10.85
CA VAL A 183 -14.64 -1.70 11.21
C VAL A 183 -14.18 -0.94 9.96
N LEU A 184 -14.04 -1.64 8.84
CA LEU A 184 -13.69 -1.06 7.54
C LEU A 184 -14.82 -0.17 7.00
N LEU A 185 -16.07 -0.59 7.20
CA LEU A 185 -17.24 0.13 6.70
C LEU A 185 -17.60 1.37 7.50
N ARG A 186 -17.02 1.58 8.69
CA ARG A 186 -17.30 2.78 9.51
C ARG A 186 -16.73 4.07 8.95
N ASP A 187 -15.66 3.98 8.18
CA ASP A 187 -15.03 5.13 7.57
C ASP A 187 -15.38 5.17 6.08
N PRO A 188 -16.03 6.25 5.58
CA PRO A 188 -16.44 6.36 4.18
C PRO A 188 -15.29 6.21 3.18
N LEU A 189 -14.07 6.66 3.54
CA LEU A 189 -12.89 6.51 2.69
C LEU A 189 -12.49 5.04 2.58
N THR A 190 -12.39 4.32 3.71
CA THR A 190 -12.07 2.89 3.67
C THR A 190 -13.18 2.05 3.06
N ALA A 191 -14.45 2.41 3.26
CA ALA A 191 -15.60 1.71 2.69
C ALA A 191 -15.65 1.77 1.15
N SER A 192 -15.11 2.81 0.55
CA SER A 192 -15.10 2.96 -0.93
C SER A 192 -14.09 2.03 -1.63
N TYR A 193 -13.21 1.36 -0.88
CA TYR A 193 -12.18 0.45 -1.43
C TYR A 193 -12.59 -1.03 -1.39
N PHE A 194 -13.81 -1.34 -0.95
CA PHE A 194 -14.40 -2.66 -0.87
C PHE A 194 -15.74 -2.73 -1.61
#